data_edc75fbedae03e7f26261730833a7784
#
_entry.id   edc75fbedae03e7f26261730833a7784
#
_cell.length_a   1.000
_cell.length_b   1.000
_cell.length_c   1.000
_cell.angle_alpha   90.00
_cell.angle_beta   90.00
_cell.angle_gamma   90.00
#
_symmetry.space_group_name_H-M   'P 1'
#
loop_
_entity.id
_entity.type
_entity.pdbx_description
1 polymer ?
#
loop_
_entity_poly.entity_id
_entity_poly.type
_entity_poly.pdbx_seq_one_letter_code
_entity_poly.pdbx_strand_id
1 'polypeptide(L)'
;MKLPSALAALLLTTATLAAAPPPPPPLPAEAHEPRLVASPEFSPVPRFRSGLTGYAQATHETIRGETGPVVHRVTVPAGAKNAYAIEISWHTVERIAKGEPLLARFLARTLDAKQETGEATFGFYFQQAASPWDKSVSTQMSVGSDWKWFDIPFAAHANFAPEAATANLSFAFYPQVIEFTAPEIFAFAPGTRLENLPRTRFTYEGREADAPWRAAALARIEALRVAPIRIHVSDAQGAPVAGARVEAQLVEPEFLFGSEIDSRLVAEDSPKAGKYRSIFLENFDAAVIGNGLKWQRWINPNEGKGVLWPRAQTLAALDWLSAQPHLRLKGHVLVWGGWNFTPEAVRALPDSEQRLPSLINAHIRDIIAATRGRLAIWDVLNEPLNEPDYLDLLGLEAAVDWFKLARELDPKAKLYLNEYRILSGPESRVFAERYLTLVARLRAAGAPIDGLGIQGHLGQQVLPPERVIEDLDLLATAGLPIQITEFDINTADEQLQADYTRDFLIACYSHPVVNGFFNWGFWEGQHWIPQAAMFRHDWSPKPNAKVWREWVLGKWRTRIDSTTTTEGVVTARGHRGIYLVTVRHGDIVREAALTLGAAGADLAVRLP
;
A
#
# COMPACT_ATOMS: atom_id res chain seq x y z
N MET A 1 12.70 42.35 37.66
CA MET A 1 11.75 42.90 36.65
C MET A 1 11.83 42.01 35.43
N LYS A 2 10.95 41.03 35.35
CA LYS A 2 10.90 40.04 34.26
C LYS A 2 9.77 40.45 33.31
N LEU A 3 10.09 40.75 32.07
CA LEU A 3 9.11 40.93 30.98
C LEU A 3 8.74 39.56 30.41
N PRO A 4 7.48 39.24 30.17
CA PRO A 4 7.08 38.05 29.50
C PRO A 4 7.05 38.29 27.97
N SER A 5 7.81 37.50 27.24
CA SER A 5 7.71 37.42 25.77
C SER A 5 6.57 36.49 25.41
N ALA A 6 5.41 37.06 25.14
CA ALA A 6 4.32 36.33 24.47
C ALA A 6 4.56 36.41 22.96
N LEU A 7 5.10 35.36 22.37
CA LEU A 7 5.03 35.14 20.92
C LEU A 7 3.73 34.40 20.64
N ALA A 8 2.68 35.15 20.31
CA ALA A 8 1.44 34.59 19.78
C ALA A 8 1.75 34.05 18.37
N ALA A 9 1.75 32.74 18.23
CA ALA A 9 1.73 32.09 16.94
C ALA A 9 0.37 32.37 16.29
N LEU A 10 0.37 33.25 15.30
CA LEU A 10 -0.78 33.48 14.43
C LEU A 10 -0.90 32.27 13.50
N LEU A 11 -1.66 31.26 13.91
CA LEU A 11 -2.17 30.23 13.03
C LEU A 11 -3.15 30.89 12.06
N LEU A 12 -2.64 31.34 10.90
CA LEU A 12 -3.48 31.57 9.74
C LEU A 12 -4.04 30.21 9.30
N THR A 13 -5.20 29.86 9.83
CA THR A 13 -6.09 28.91 9.19
C THR A 13 -6.56 29.56 7.90
N THR A 14 -5.85 29.30 6.80
CA THR A 14 -6.45 29.47 5.47
C THR A 14 -7.58 28.44 5.42
N ALA A 15 -8.79 28.89 5.74
CA ALA A 15 -9.99 28.17 5.36
C ALA A 15 -9.92 28.08 3.82
N THR A 16 -9.43 26.97 3.31
CA THR A 16 -9.69 26.56 1.93
C THR A 16 -11.20 26.57 1.81
N LEU A 17 -11.75 27.52 1.05
CA LEU A 17 -13.15 27.48 0.66
C LEU A 17 -13.39 26.10 0.07
N ALA A 18 -14.11 25.27 0.82
CA ALA A 18 -14.44 23.93 0.38
C ALA A 18 -15.12 24.05 -0.99
N ALA A 19 -14.54 23.42 -2.01
CA ALA A 19 -15.10 23.45 -3.36
C ALA A 19 -16.58 23.02 -3.28
N ALA A 20 -17.44 23.77 -3.95
CA ALA A 20 -18.87 23.45 -4.02
C ALA A 20 -19.05 22.06 -4.65
N PRO A 21 -20.03 21.28 -4.23
CA PRO A 21 -20.34 20.00 -4.84
C PRO A 21 -20.53 20.14 -6.36
N PRO A 22 -19.92 19.27 -7.20
CA PRO A 22 -20.09 19.32 -8.64
C PRO A 22 -21.54 18.93 -9.02
N PRO A 23 -22.08 19.45 -10.14
CA PRO A 23 -23.41 19.07 -10.60
C PRO A 23 -23.47 17.55 -10.92
N PRO A 24 -24.65 16.92 -10.81
CA PRO A 24 -24.80 15.52 -11.12
C PRO A 24 -24.50 15.23 -12.60
N PRO A 25 -23.83 14.11 -12.93
CA PRO A 25 -23.74 13.64 -14.30
C PRO A 25 -25.15 13.44 -14.88
N PRO A 26 -25.36 13.72 -16.18
CA PRO A 26 -26.66 13.50 -16.79
C PRO A 26 -27.09 12.03 -16.72
N LEU A 27 -28.37 11.78 -16.50
CA LEU A 27 -28.94 10.44 -16.65
C LEU A 27 -28.94 10.08 -18.14
N PRO A 28 -28.85 8.77 -18.51
CA PRO A 28 -28.90 8.34 -19.92
C PRO A 28 -30.18 8.82 -20.62
N ALA A 29 -30.04 9.30 -21.85
CA ALA A 29 -31.18 9.77 -22.65
C ALA A 29 -32.23 8.67 -22.90
N GLU A 30 -31.85 7.40 -22.86
CA GLU A 30 -32.69 6.22 -22.99
C GLU A 30 -33.47 5.87 -21.71
N ALA A 31 -33.16 6.49 -20.59
CA ALA A 31 -33.87 6.35 -19.35
C ALA A 31 -35.12 7.24 -19.41
N HIS A 32 -36.23 6.72 -19.95
CA HIS A 32 -37.52 7.39 -19.88
C HIS A 32 -37.82 7.80 -18.43
N GLU A 33 -38.12 9.08 -18.23
CA GLU A 33 -38.40 9.79 -16.97
C GLU A 33 -38.31 8.92 -15.71
N PRO A 34 -37.16 8.91 -15.04
CA PRO A 34 -36.98 8.09 -13.86
C PRO A 34 -37.86 8.63 -12.72
N ARG A 35 -38.55 7.73 -12.04
CA ARG A 35 -39.36 8.06 -10.87
C ARG A 35 -38.48 8.10 -9.64
N LEU A 36 -38.47 9.22 -8.92
CA LEU A 36 -37.72 9.36 -7.67
C LEU A 36 -38.49 8.63 -6.54
N VAL A 37 -37.92 7.57 -5.99
CA VAL A 37 -38.56 6.72 -4.98
C VAL A 37 -38.01 6.92 -3.57
N ALA A 38 -36.83 7.55 -3.43
CA ALA A 38 -36.32 8.10 -2.19
C ALA A 38 -35.55 9.38 -2.52
N SER A 39 -35.73 10.42 -1.73
CA SER A 39 -35.26 11.78 -1.99
C SER A 39 -34.55 12.37 -0.76
N PRO A 40 -33.58 13.26 -0.97
CA PRO A 40 -32.93 14.02 0.11
C PRO A 40 -33.90 14.92 0.90
N GLU A 41 -35.12 15.15 0.44
CA GLU A 41 -36.14 15.91 1.15
C GLU A 41 -36.68 15.19 2.39
N PHE A 42 -36.47 13.87 2.49
CA PHE A 42 -36.85 13.10 3.68
C PHE A 42 -35.77 13.23 4.75
N SER A 43 -36.23 13.49 5.97
CA SER A 43 -35.33 13.58 7.12
C SER A 43 -34.58 12.27 7.31
N PRO A 44 -33.25 12.27 7.31
CA PRO A 44 -32.48 11.08 7.62
C PRO A 44 -32.76 10.65 9.06
N VAL A 45 -32.86 9.34 9.30
CA VAL A 45 -32.96 8.77 10.64
C VAL A 45 -31.56 8.27 11.05
N PRO A 46 -30.78 9.06 11.79
CA PRO A 46 -29.47 8.60 12.22
C PRO A 46 -29.63 7.49 13.28
N ARG A 47 -28.96 6.35 13.05
CA ARG A 47 -28.92 5.25 14.00
C ARG A 47 -27.51 5.14 14.57
N PHE A 48 -27.26 5.89 15.64
CA PHE A 48 -26.08 5.70 16.46
C PHE A 48 -26.43 4.71 17.56
N ARG A 49 -26.03 3.45 17.41
CA ARG A 49 -26.30 2.43 18.43
C ARG A 49 -25.50 2.75 19.69
N SER A 50 -26.19 3.26 20.71
CA SER A 50 -25.65 3.45 22.06
C SER A 50 -25.40 2.09 22.70
N GLY A 51 -24.25 1.91 23.33
CA GLY A 51 -23.93 0.71 24.14
C GLY A 51 -22.76 -0.11 23.64
N LEU A 52 -22.17 0.21 22.48
CA LEU A 52 -20.88 -0.32 22.07
C LEU A 52 -19.79 0.68 22.48
N THR A 53 -18.79 0.25 23.20
CA THR A 53 -17.64 1.05 23.60
C THR A 53 -17.03 1.75 22.37
N GLY A 54 -16.92 3.08 22.41
CA GLY A 54 -16.33 3.89 21.35
C GLY A 54 -17.30 4.72 20.51
N TYR A 55 -18.61 4.47 20.56
CA TYR A 55 -19.60 5.18 19.70
C TYR A 55 -20.28 6.38 20.37
N ALA A 56 -20.06 6.60 21.67
CA ALA A 56 -20.64 7.73 22.40
C ALA A 56 -20.21 9.13 21.87
N GLN A 57 -19.21 9.18 20.99
CA GLN A 57 -18.67 10.42 20.42
C GLN A 57 -18.95 10.59 18.91
N ALA A 58 -19.57 9.62 18.24
CA ALA A 58 -19.95 9.78 16.84
C ALA A 58 -20.95 10.91 16.69
N THR A 59 -20.70 11.81 15.73
CA THR A 59 -21.57 12.96 15.47
C THR A 59 -22.08 12.93 14.04
N HIS A 60 -23.28 13.51 13.86
CA HIS A 60 -23.87 13.77 12.56
C HIS A 60 -24.29 15.23 12.49
N GLU A 61 -23.82 15.95 11.48
CA GLU A 61 -24.15 17.33 11.20
C GLU A 61 -24.82 17.44 9.84
N THR A 62 -25.79 18.35 9.71
CA THR A 62 -26.41 18.70 8.43
C THR A 62 -25.97 20.11 8.05
N ILE A 63 -25.29 20.24 6.93
CA ILE A 63 -24.72 21.48 6.42
C ILE A 63 -25.59 21.96 5.25
N ARG A 64 -26.16 23.15 5.38
CA ARG A 64 -26.97 23.79 4.34
C ARG A 64 -26.21 25.01 3.84
N GLY A 65 -25.80 25.00 2.57
CA GLY A 65 -25.30 26.19 1.87
C GLY A 65 -26.46 27.09 1.39
N GLU A 66 -26.14 28.29 0.93
CA GLU A 66 -27.12 29.18 0.29
C GLU A 66 -27.63 28.58 -1.02
N THR A 67 -26.80 27.82 -1.70
CA THR A 67 -27.11 27.12 -2.96
C THR A 67 -26.49 25.73 -2.91
N GLY A 68 -27.11 24.75 -3.59
CA GLY A 68 -26.59 23.38 -3.70
C GLY A 68 -27.29 22.36 -2.80
N PRO A 69 -26.88 21.09 -2.87
CA PRO A 69 -27.48 20.03 -2.10
C PRO A 69 -27.18 20.15 -0.60
N VAL A 70 -28.05 19.57 0.22
CA VAL A 70 -27.79 19.41 1.64
C VAL A 70 -26.66 18.39 1.82
N VAL A 71 -25.64 18.78 2.54
CA VAL A 71 -24.48 17.94 2.86
C VAL A 71 -24.62 17.42 4.29
N HIS A 72 -24.38 16.15 4.47
CA HIS A 72 -24.27 15.49 5.76
C HIS A 72 -22.80 15.26 6.09
N ARG A 73 -22.39 15.54 7.32
CA ARG A 73 -21.06 15.20 7.84
C ARG A 73 -21.20 14.20 8.96
N VAL A 74 -20.47 13.09 8.87
CA VAL A 74 -20.39 12.10 9.94
C VAL A 74 -18.95 12.02 10.42
N THR A 75 -18.76 12.16 11.76
CA THR A 75 -17.49 11.95 12.43
C THR A 75 -17.54 10.62 13.16
N VAL A 76 -16.64 9.72 12.80
CA VAL A 76 -16.48 8.38 13.37
C VAL A 76 -15.19 8.35 14.17
N PRO A 77 -15.24 8.32 15.53
CA PRO A 77 -14.04 8.34 16.37
C PRO A 77 -13.30 6.99 16.41
N ALA A 78 -14.04 5.89 16.19
CA ALA A 78 -13.48 4.53 16.20
C ALA A 78 -14.29 3.58 15.31
N GLY A 79 -13.63 2.63 14.68
CA GLY A 79 -14.29 1.55 13.94
C GLY A 79 -15.03 0.55 14.83
N ALA A 80 -15.91 -0.27 14.24
CA ALA A 80 -16.67 -1.31 14.93
C ALA A 80 -16.60 -2.65 14.23
N LYS A 81 -16.99 -3.68 14.99
CA LYS A 81 -17.19 -5.01 14.41
C LYS A 81 -18.19 -5.00 13.25
N ASN A 82 -19.23 -4.15 13.37
CA ASN A 82 -20.28 -4.03 12.36
C ASN A 82 -20.35 -2.58 11.85
N ALA A 83 -20.14 -2.38 10.56
CA ALA A 83 -20.17 -1.06 9.93
C ALA A 83 -21.48 -0.30 10.13
N TYR A 84 -22.61 -1.02 10.22
CA TYR A 84 -23.93 -0.46 10.48
C TYR A 84 -24.15 0.02 11.93
N ALA A 85 -23.14 -0.07 12.80
CA ALA A 85 -23.22 0.51 14.14
C ALA A 85 -23.32 2.05 14.09
N ILE A 86 -22.80 2.68 13.03
CA ILE A 86 -23.05 4.08 12.68
C ILE A 86 -23.67 4.08 11.29
N GLU A 87 -24.95 4.43 11.21
CA GLU A 87 -25.74 4.31 9.97
C GLU A 87 -26.73 5.46 9.87
N ILE A 88 -26.93 5.94 8.64
CA ILE A 88 -28.02 6.85 8.30
C ILE A 88 -28.90 6.17 7.25
N SER A 89 -30.22 6.24 7.46
CA SER A 89 -31.21 5.57 6.62
C SER A 89 -32.22 6.56 6.07
N TRP A 90 -32.65 6.36 4.82
CA TRP A 90 -33.73 7.11 4.14
C TRP A 90 -34.80 6.12 3.67
N HIS A 91 -36.03 6.34 4.07
CA HIS A 91 -37.16 5.51 3.66
C HIS A 91 -37.63 5.83 2.23
N THR A 92 -38.10 4.81 1.55
CA THR A 92 -38.78 4.98 0.25
C THR A 92 -40.16 5.60 0.43
N VAL A 93 -40.60 6.38 -0.55
CA VAL A 93 -41.91 7.07 -0.51
C VAL A 93 -42.89 6.55 -1.54
N GLU A 94 -42.38 5.79 -2.50
CA GLU A 94 -43.13 5.24 -3.59
C GLU A 94 -43.12 3.72 -3.53
N ARG A 95 -44.10 3.10 -4.25
CA ARG A 95 -44.07 1.64 -4.44
C ARG A 95 -42.97 1.26 -5.39
N ILE A 96 -42.34 0.13 -5.12
CA ILE A 96 -41.29 -0.48 -5.93
C ILE A 96 -41.70 -1.92 -6.22
N ALA A 97 -41.65 -2.34 -7.47
CA ALA A 97 -41.97 -3.72 -7.88
C ALA A 97 -40.72 -4.61 -7.80
N LYS A 98 -40.93 -5.89 -7.53
CA LYS A 98 -39.84 -6.89 -7.64
C LYS A 98 -39.25 -6.90 -9.05
N GLY A 99 -37.92 -6.85 -9.14
CA GLY A 99 -37.19 -6.81 -10.42
C GLY A 99 -37.12 -5.43 -11.06
N GLU A 100 -37.75 -4.40 -10.48
CA GLU A 100 -37.71 -3.03 -11.00
C GLU A 100 -36.25 -2.53 -10.97
N PRO A 101 -35.74 -1.99 -12.10
CA PRO A 101 -34.37 -1.43 -12.15
C PRO A 101 -34.32 -0.13 -11.37
N LEU A 102 -33.32 -0.03 -10.47
CA LEU A 102 -33.10 1.10 -9.61
C LEU A 102 -31.69 1.64 -9.80
N LEU A 103 -31.49 2.94 -9.54
CA LEU A 103 -30.19 3.60 -9.45
C LEU A 103 -30.14 4.41 -8.17
N ALA A 104 -29.18 4.11 -7.31
CA ALA A 104 -28.82 5.01 -6.22
C ALA A 104 -27.75 5.98 -6.70
N ARG A 105 -27.93 7.27 -6.36
CA ARG A 105 -27.01 8.35 -6.74
C ARG A 105 -26.78 9.29 -5.56
N PHE A 106 -25.52 9.57 -5.25
CA PHE A 106 -25.12 10.52 -4.20
C PHE A 106 -23.66 10.98 -4.39
N LEU A 107 -23.30 12.08 -3.72
CA LEU A 107 -21.92 12.58 -3.62
C LEU A 107 -21.31 12.17 -2.28
N ALA A 108 -20.01 11.93 -2.25
CA ALA A 108 -19.25 11.83 -1.01
C ALA A 108 -17.84 12.37 -1.18
N ARG A 109 -17.21 12.74 -0.06
CA ARG A 109 -15.77 13.01 0.07
C ARG A 109 -15.28 12.77 1.48
N THR A 110 -13.97 12.57 1.63
CA THR A 110 -13.26 12.50 2.92
C THR A 110 -12.83 13.89 3.36
N LEU A 111 -12.98 14.19 4.66
CA LEU A 111 -12.31 15.32 5.30
C LEU A 111 -11.14 14.89 6.15
N ASP A 112 -11.24 13.70 6.78
CA ASP A 112 -10.16 13.06 7.53
C ASP A 112 -10.36 11.54 7.49
N ALA A 113 -9.29 10.80 7.34
CA ALA A 113 -9.29 9.35 7.45
C ALA A 113 -7.97 8.87 8.06
N LYS A 114 -8.07 7.99 9.05
CA LYS A 114 -6.91 7.41 9.73
C LYS A 114 -6.41 6.14 9.05
N GLN A 115 -6.82 5.93 7.80
CA GLN A 115 -6.31 4.84 6.98
C GLN A 115 -5.08 5.27 6.18
N GLU A 116 -4.20 4.33 5.94
CA GLU A 116 -2.97 4.51 5.18
C GLU A 116 -3.24 4.94 3.74
N THR A 117 -4.43 4.61 3.21
CA THR A 117 -4.88 5.04 1.88
C THR A 117 -5.27 6.52 1.83
N GLY A 118 -5.57 7.16 2.98
CA GLY A 118 -6.16 8.49 3.07
C GLY A 118 -7.63 8.57 2.63
N GLU A 119 -8.27 7.42 2.36
CA GLU A 119 -9.66 7.34 1.93
C GLU A 119 -10.59 6.99 3.09
N ALA A 120 -11.76 7.66 3.20
CA ALA A 120 -12.84 7.20 4.06
C ALA A 120 -13.52 5.99 3.43
N THR A 121 -13.92 5.03 4.27
CA THR A 121 -14.64 3.82 3.86
C THR A 121 -16.07 3.87 4.34
N PHE A 122 -17.01 3.56 3.46
CA PHE A 122 -18.44 3.50 3.78
C PHE A 122 -19.14 2.36 3.04
N GLY A 123 -20.27 1.91 3.58
CA GLY A 123 -21.14 0.94 2.94
C GLY A 123 -22.40 1.60 2.42
N PHE A 124 -22.87 1.23 1.22
CA PHE A 124 -24.21 1.52 0.74
C PHE A 124 -24.99 0.23 0.63
N TYR A 125 -26.22 0.22 1.13
CA TYR A 125 -27.15 -0.87 0.88
C TYR A 125 -28.61 -0.39 0.81
N PHE A 126 -29.38 -1.07 -0.04
CA PHE A 126 -30.81 -0.90 -0.15
C PHE A 126 -31.51 -2.19 0.30
N GLN A 127 -32.35 -2.07 1.32
CA GLN A 127 -32.91 -3.22 2.02
C GLN A 127 -34.35 -3.02 2.44
N GLN A 128 -34.99 -4.10 2.84
CA GLN A 128 -36.26 -4.09 3.55
C GLN A 128 -36.11 -3.28 4.86
N ALA A 129 -37.10 -2.44 5.19
CA ALA A 129 -37.04 -1.56 6.37
C ALA A 129 -37.22 -2.29 7.71
N ALA A 130 -37.61 -3.58 7.69
CA ALA A 130 -37.83 -4.42 8.86
C ALA A 130 -37.19 -5.79 8.68
N SER A 131 -37.13 -6.58 9.77
CA SER A 131 -36.65 -7.98 9.74
C SER A 131 -37.39 -8.77 8.66
N PRO A 132 -36.66 -9.57 7.86
CA PRO A 132 -35.27 -10.03 8.01
C PRO A 132 -34.19 -9.11 7.40
N TRP A 133 -34.53 -7.86 6.97
CA TRP A 133 -33.61 -6.87 6.36
C TRP A 133 -32.91 -7.38 5.10
N ASP A 134 -33.64 -8.12 4.27
CA ASP A 134 -33.12 -8.63 3.00
C ASP A 134 -32.72 -7.47 2.08
N LYS A 135 -31.59 -7.62 1.41
CA LYS A 135 -30.96 -6.57 0.63
C LYS A 135 -31.13 -6.78 -0.87
N SER A 136 -31.51 -5.70 -1.57
CA SER A 136 -31.46 -5.65 -3.05
C SER A 136 -30.03 -5.41 -3.54
N VAL A 137 -29.25 -4.64 -2.80
CA VAL A 137 -27.83 -4.37 -3.06
C VAL A 137 -27.11 -4.13 -1.74
N SER A 138 -25.85 -4.53 -1.66
CA SER A 138 -24.94 -4.19 -0.58
C SER A 138 -23.55 -4.08 -1.16
N THR A 139 -22.90 -2.92 -0.98
CA THR A 139 -21.56 -2.66 -1.49
C THR A 139 -20.77 -1.80 -0.53
N GLN A 140 -19.48 -2.05 -0.42
CA GLN A 140 -18.53 -1.23 0.31
C GLN A 140 -17.71 -0.41 -0.68
N MET A 141 -17.47 0.85 -0.36
CA MET A 141 -16.76 1.79 -1.21
C MET A 141 -15.84 2.66 -0.37
N SER A 142 -14.90 3.32 -1.05
CA SER A 142 -14.06 4.34 -0.44
C SER A 142 -14.06 5.62 -1.27
N VAL A 143 -13.70 6.73 -0.62
CA VAL A 143 -13.61 8.05 -1.24
C VAL A 143 -12.47 8.85 -0.65
N GLY A 144 -11.73 9.59 -1.49
CA GLY A 144 -10.70 10.55 -1.11
C GLY A 144 -11.26 11.94 -0.79
N SER A 145 -10.39 12.95 -0.71
CA SER A 145 -10.73 14.32 -0.33
C SER A 145 -11.58 15.08 -1.36
N ASP A 146 -11.57 14.67 -2.62
CA ASP A 146 -12.36 15.30 -3.67
C ASP A 146 -13.78 14.77 -3.71
N TRP A 147 -14.74 15.64 -4.03
CA TRP A 147 -16.11 15.25 -4.26
C TRP A 147 -16.24 14.25 -5.42
N LYS A 148 -16.84 13.08 -5.14
CA LYS A 148 -17.09 12.03 -6.13
C LYS A 148 -18.55 11.61 -6.16
N TRP A 149 -19.12 11.51 -7.37
CA TRP A 149 -20.44 10.92 -7.59
C TRP A 149 -20.37 9.40 -7.52
N PHE A 150 -21.33 8.83 -6.81
CA PHE A 150 -21.56 7.39 -6.73
C PHE A 150 -22.87 7.07 -7.42
N ASP A 151 -22.80 6.26 -8.46
CA ASP A 151 -23.92 5.70 -9.21
C ASP A 151 -23.92 4.17 -9.03
N ILE A 152 -24.98 3.64 -8.42
CA ILE A 152 -25.10 2.21 -8.08
C ILE A 152 -26.40 1.67 -8.65
N PRO A 153 -26.38 1.05 -9.85
CA PRO A 153 -27.55 0.39 -10.43
C PRO A 153 -27.76 -0.99 -9.80
N PHE A 154 -29.03 -1.32 -9.50
CA PHE A 154 -29.44 -2.61 -8.93
C PHE A 154 -30.91 -2.91 -9.27
N ALA A 155 -31.36 -4.15 -9.02
CA ALA A 155 -32.76 -4.52 -9.15
C ALA A 155 -33.37 -4.77 -7.77
N ALA A 156 -34.64 -4.37 -7.58
CA ALA A 156 -35.35 -4.64 -6.34
C ALA A 156 -35.59 -6.15 -6.17
N HIS A 157 -35.21 -6.72 -5.02
CA HIS A 157 -35.35 -8.16 -4.75
C HIS A 157 -36.80 -8.58 -4.43
N ALA A 158 -37.64 -7.62 -4.01
CA ALA A 158 -39.02 -7.84 -3.59
C ALA A 158 -39.92 -6.65 -3.97
N ASN A 159 -41.23 -6.81 -3.79
CA ASN A 159 -42.17 -5.70 -3.84
C ASN A 159 -42.12 -4.91 -2.55
N PHE A 160 -42.02 -3.59 -2.63
CA PHE A 160 -42.04 -2.68 -1.49
C PHE A 160 -43.20 -1.70 -1.57
N ALA A 161 -43.97 -1.60 -0.50
CA ALA A 161 -44.90 -0.49 -0.28
C ALA A 161 -44.12 0.78 0.08
N PRO A 162 -44.70 1.98 0.04
CA PRO A 162 -44.09 3.16 0.62
C PRO A 162 -43.61 2.87 2.05
N GLU A 163 -42.43 3.39 2.41
CA GLU A 163 -41.73 3.19 3.69
C GLU A 163 -41.25 1.77 3.99
N ALA A 164 -41.55 0.78 3.15
CA ALA A 164 -41.16 -0.61 3.38
C ALA A 164 -39.70 -0.96 3.01
N ALA A 165 -38.99 -0.04 2.36
CA ALA A 165 -37.59 -0.18 2.08
C ALA A 165 -36.78 1.05 2.51
N THR A 166 -35.47 0.87 2.72
CA THR A 166 -34.53 1.94 3.08
C THR A 166 -33.28 1.89 2.21
N ALA A 167 -32.82 3.09 1.81
CA ALA A 167 -31.45 3.34 1.37
C ALA A 167 -30.61 3.69 2.59
N ASN A 168 -29.44 3.08 2.74
CA ASN A 168 -28.63 3.21 3.95
C ASN A 168 -27.18 3.48 3.61
N LEU A 169 -26.54 4.38 4.37
CA LEU A 169 -25.09 4.57 4.40
C LEU A 169 -24.57 4.19 5.79
N SER A 170 -23.56 3.31 5.83
CA SER A 170 -22.92 2.84 7.05
C SER A 170 -21.45 3.26 7.09
N PHE A 171 -20.94 3.66 8.29
CA PHE A 171 -19.68 4.39 8.39
C PHE A 171 -18.72 3.83 9.45
N ALA A 172 -19.13 2.89 10.30
CA ALA A 172 -18.30 2.43 11.43
C ALA A 172 -17.17 1.46 11.03
N PHE A 173 -16.47 1.74 9.93
CA PHE A 173 -15.31 0.95 9.49
C PHE A 173 -14.04 1.35 10.24
N TYR A 174 -13.72 2.64 10.24
CA TYR A 174 -12.48 3.22 10.78
C TYR A 174 -12.74 4.61 11.36
N PRO A 175 -11.80 5.16 12.15
CA PRO A 175 -11.85 6.59 12.51
C PRO A 175 -11.77 7.43 11.23
N GLN A 176 -12.77 8.28 11.02
CA GLN A 176 -12.88 9.08 9.78
C GLN A 176 -13.89 10.22 9.92
N VAL A 177 -13.75 11.23 9.07
CA VAL A 177 -14.73 12.29 8.86
C VAL A 177 -15.10 12.30 7.38
N ILE A 178 -16.38 12.02 7.10
CA ILE A 178 -16.91 11.92 5.73
C ILE A 178 -18.05 12.91 5.53
N GLU A 179 -18.05 13.59 4.39
CA GLU A 179 -19.18 14.37 3.89
C GLU A 179 -19.86 13.68 2.72
N PHE A 180 -21.18 13.74 2.66
CA PHE A 180 -21.96 13.13 1.60
C PHE A 180 -23.32 13.82 1.46
N THR A 181 -23.97 13.61 0.30
CA THR A 181 -25.38 13.98 0.09
C THR A 181 -26.27 12.77 0.37
N ALA A 182 -27.54 13.02 0.74
CA ALA A 182 -28.52 11.94 0.87
C ALA A 182 -28.64 11.17 -0.47
N PRO A 183 -28.72 9.82 -0.44
CA PRO A 183 -28.93 9.04 -1.65
C PRO A 183 -30.26 9.34 -2.32
N GLU A 184 -30.22 9.72 -3.57
CA GLU A 184 -31.39 9.74 -4.46
C GLU A 184 -31.57 8.35 -5.08
N ILE A 185 -32.76 7.77 -4.98
CA ILE A 185 -33.07 6.47 -5.58
C ILE A 185 -34.06 6.68 -6.72
N PHE A 186 -33.60 6.42 -7.92
CA PHE A 186 -34.40 6.49 -9.14
C PHE A 186 -34.87 5.10 -9.54
N ALA A 187 -36.16 4.95 -9.84
CA ALA A 187 -36.73 3.74 -10.42
C ALA A 187 -36.99 3.96 -11.92
N PHE A 188 -36.67 2.98 -12.72
CA PHE A 188 -36.77 3.03 -14.18
C PHE A 188 -37.88 2.09 -14.70
N ALA A 189 -38.34 2.34 -15.92
CA ALA A 189 -39.37 1.54 -16.57
C ALA A 189 -38.95 0.05 -16.64
N PRO A 190 -39.92 -0.89 -16.54
CA PRO A 190 -39.68 -2.30 -16.75
C PRO A 190 -38.99 -2.56 -18.10
N GLY A 191 -37.93 -3.39 -18.08
CA GLY A 191 -37.16 -3.68 -19.28
C GLY A 191 -35.90 -2.81 -19.44
N THR A 192 -35.72 -1.76 -18.64
CA THR A 192 -34.42 -1.04 -18.56
C THR A 192 -33.32 -1.98 -18.09
N ARG A 193 -32.27 -2.11 -18.89
CA ARG A 193 -31.14 -3.00 -18.57
C ARG A 193 -30.19 -2.29 -17.61
N LEU A 194 -29.78 -2.97 -16.52
CA LEU A 194 -28.90 -2.41 -15.51
C LEU A 194 -27.51 -2.01 -16.05
N GLU A 195 -27.04 -2.69 -17.11
CA GLU A 195 -25.79 -2.36 -17.78
C GLU A 195 -25.83 -1.02 -18.54
N ASN A 196 -27.02 -0.53 -18.90
CA ASN A 196 -27.22 0.77 -19.56
C ASN A 196 -27.34 1.92 -18.57
N LEU A 197 -27.45 1.63 -17.24
CA LEU A 197 -27.50 2.65 -16.22
C LEU A 197 -26.08 3.07 -15.80
N PRO A 198 -25.90 4.33 -15.40
CA PRO A 198 -24.63 4.80 -14.86
C PRO A 198 -24.16 3.90 -13.74
N ARG A 199 -22.87 3.64 -13.72
CA ARG A 199 -22.21 2.87 -12.64
C ARG A 199 -20.88 3.51 -12.29
N THR A 200 -20.68 3.82 -11.02
CA THR A 200 -19.36 4.23 -10.55
C THR A 200 -18.37 3.12 -10.81
N ARG A 201 -17.37 3.45 -11.60
CA ARG A 201 -16.20 2.61 -11.82
C ARG A 201 -14.99 3.34 -11.30
N PHE A 202 -14.12 2.61 -10.62
CA PHE A 202 -12.82 3.11 -10.26
C PHE A 202 -11.87 2.83 -11.42
N THR A 203 -11.19 3.87 -11.87
CA THR A 203 -10.22 3.81 -12.96
C THR A 203 -9.21 4.96 -12.78
N TYR A 204 -8.20 5.03 -13.59
CA TYR A 204 -7.21 6.09 -13.59
C TYR A 204 -6.86 6.50 -15.02
N GLU A 205 -6.42 7.71 -15.19
CA GLU A 205 -5.90 8.24 -16.45
C GLU A 205 -4.60 7.53 -16.81
N GLY A 206 -4.41 7.20 -18.09
CA GLY A 206 -3.25 6.46 -18.57
C GLY A 206 -3.32 4.94 -18.36
N ARG A 207 -4.52 4.40 -18.06
CA ARG A 207 -4.76 2.95 -17.96
C ARG A 207 -4.78 2.27 -19.33
N GLU A 208 -5.09 3.00 -20.39
CA GLU A 208 -5.22 2.51 -21.74
C GLU A 208 -3.96 1.78 -22.19
N ALA A 209 -4.11 0.73 -23.02
CA ALA A 209 -3.00 -0.15 -23.41
C ALA A 209 -1.89 0.61 -24.17
N ASP A 210 -2.26 1.65 -24.91
CA ASP A 210 -1.40 2.50 -25.74
C ASP A 210 -1.05 3.86 -25.09
N ALA A 211 -1.27 4.01 -23.78
CA ALA A 211 -0.98 5.24 -23.05
C ALA A 211 0.51 5.66 -23.24
N PRO A 212 0.79 6.91 -23.71
CA PRO A 212 2.14 7.35 -24.07
C PRO A 212 3.16 7.27 -22.92
N TRP A 213 2.74 7.54 -21.70
CA TRP A 213 3.59 7.49 -20.52
C TRP A 213 4.25 6.11 -20.34
N ARG A 214 3.50 5.03 -20.65
CA ARG A 214 4.00 3.66 -20.45
C ARG A 214 5.14 3.34 -21.41
N ALA A 215 5.02 3.74 -22.69
CA ALA A 215 6.11 3.58 -23.66
C ALA A 215 7.36 4.36 -23.22
N ALA A 216 7.19 5.59 -22.74
CA ALA A 216 8.29 6.41 -22.23
C ALA A 216 8.94 5.79 -20.97
N ALA A 217 8.14 5.24 -20.05
CA ALA A 217 8.64 4.57 -18.86
C ALA A 217 9.42 3.29 -19.21
N LEU A 218 8.93 2.48 -20.15
CA LEU A 218 9.64 1.29 -20.63
C LEU A 218 10.97 1.62 -21.31
N ALA A 219 11.02 2.69 -22.09
CA ALA A 219 12.27 3.19 -22.67
C ALA A 219 13.28 3.63 -21.57
N ARG A 220 12.80 4.27 -20.50
CA ARG A 220 13.66 4.61 -19.34
C ARG A 220 14.17 3.36 -18.61
N ILE A 221 13.33 2.33 -18.43
CA ILE A 221 13.76 1.04 -17.84
C ILE A 221 14.89 0.45 -18.68
N GLU A 222 14.73 0.38 -20.00
CA GLU A 222 15.78 -0.12 -20.90
C GLU A 222 17.09 0.67 -20.77
N ALA A 223 17.01 1.97 -20.66
CA ALA A 223 18.18 2.84 -20.52
C ALA A 223 18.85 2.75 -19.13
N LEU A 224 18.08 2.60 -18.07
CA LEU A 224 18.57 2.69 -16.68
C LEU A 224 18.89 1.33 -16.06
N ARG A 225 18.13 0.29 -16.43
CA ARG A 225 18.15 -1.01 -15.74
C ARG A 225 18.83 -2.11 -16.57
N VAL A 226 19.08 -1.89 -17.85
CA VAL A 226 19.67 -2.88 -18.77
C VAL A 226 21.04 -2.42 -19.23
N ALA A 227 22.01 -3.34 -19.21
CA ALA A 227 23.39 -3.06 -19.58
C ALA A 227 23.98 -4.17 -20.45
N PRO A 228 25.07 -3.92 -21.21
CA PRO A 228 25.72 -4.92 -22.04
C PRO A 228 26.47 -5.96 -21.20
N ILE A 229 26.43 -7.21 -21.68
CA ILE A 229 27.15 -8.37 -21.13
C ILE A 229 28.03 -8.94 -22.21
N ARG A 230 29.31 -9.23 -21.89
CA ARG A 230 30.21 -10.00 -22.71
C ARG A 230 30.76 -11.15 -21.90
N ILE A 231 30.75 -12.36 -22.46
CA ILE A 231 31.31 -13.57 -21.85
C ILE A 231 32.32 -14.15 -22.83
N HIS A 232 33.57 -14.18 -22.41
CA HIS A 232 34.69 -14.69 -23.16
C HIS A 232 35.02 -16.09 -22.66
N VAL A 233 35.05 -17.07 -23.55
CA VAL A 233 35.41 -18.46 -23.25
C VAL A 233 36.70 -18.82 -23.94
N SER A 234 37.69 -19.26 -23.17
CA SER A 234 38.99 -19.72 -23.69
C SER A 234 39.36 -21.10 -23.14
N ASP A 235 40.25 -21.78 -23.82
CA ASP A 235 40.85 -23.01 -23.33
C ASP A 235 41.98 -22.76 -22.30
N ALA A 236 42.65 -23.82 -21.86
CA ALA A 236 43.75 -23.75 -20.91
C ALA A 236 44.96 -22.96 -21.43
N GLN A 237 45.14 -22.82 -22.74
CA GLN A 237 46.20 -22.07 -23.40
C GLN A 237 45.81 -20.62 -23.68
N GLY A 238 44.55 -20.25 -23.45
CA GLY A 238 44.02 -18.92 -23.71
C GLY A 238 43.47 -18.74 -25.12
N ALA A 239 43.40 -19.81 -25.94
CA ALA A 239 42.77 -19.74 -27.25
C ALA A 239 41.22 -19.68 -27.14
N PRO A 240 40.55 -18.93 -28.05
CA PRO A 240 39.08 -18.83 -28.03
C PRO A 240 38.42 -20.20 -28.24
N VAL A 241 37.38 -20.51 -27.49
CA VAL A 241 36.58 -21.72 -27.63
C VAL A 241 35.26 -21.37 -28.34
N ALA A 242 35.16 -21.77 -29.62
CA ALA A 242 33.93 -21.63 -30.40
C ALA A 242 32.91 -22.72 -30.06
N GLY A 243 31.61 -22.42 -30.16
CA GLY A 243 30.54 -23.40 -29.99
C GLY A 243 30.29 -23.85 -28.55
N ALA A 244 30.92 -23.24 -27.56
CA ALA A 244 30.58 -23.49 -26.16
C ALA A 244 29.20 -22.90 -25.83
N ARG A 245 28.30 -23.69 -25.22
CA ARG A 245 27.01 -23.22 -24.74
C ARG A 245 27.19 -22.42 -23.48
N VAL A 246 26.63 -21.21 -23.45
CA VAL A 246 26.66 -20.30 -22.33
C VAL A 246 25.22 -20.03 -21.86
N GLU A 247 24.92 -20.43 -20.64
CA GLU A 247 23.67 -20.12 -19.94
C GLU A 247 23.99 -19.09 -18.87
N ALA A 248 23.31 -17.94 -18.88
CA ALA A 248 23.45 -16.95 -17.81
C ALA A 248 22.06 -16.55 -17.30
N GLN A 249 21.88 -16.63 -15.97
CA GLN A 249 20.63 -16.31 -15.32
C GLN A 249 20.84 -15.24 -14.28
N LEU A 250 20.03 -14.17 -14.32
CA LEU A 250 19.97 -13.18 -13.24
C LEU A 250 19.40 -13.83 -11.98
N VAL A 251 20.22 -13.99 -10.94
CA VAL A 251 19.84 -14.63 -9.68
C VAL A 251 19.60 -13.63 -8.55
N GLU A 252 20.25 -12.46 -8.62
CA GLU A 252 20.10 -11.39 -7.62
C GLU A 252 19.98 -10.05 -8.36
N PRO A 253 18.75 -9.54 -8.59
CA PRO A 253 18.55 -8.23 -9.18
C PRO A 253 19.16 -7.11 -8.33
N GLU A 254 19.67 -6.05 -8.96
CA GLU A 254 20.11 -4.84 -8.27
C GLU A 254 18.93 -4.14 -7.59
N PHE A 255 17.77 -4.10 -8.26
CA PHE A 255 16.52 -3.58 -7.72
C PHE A 255 15.82 -4.64 -6.86
N LEU A 256 15.40 -4.29 -5.65
CA LEU A 256 14.81 -5.23 -4.71
C LEU A 256 13.32 -5.44 -5.03
N PHE A 257 12.94 -6.67 -5.31
CA PHE A 257 11.54 -7.08 -5.45
C PHE A 257 11.15 -7.96 -4.26
N GLY A 258 10.41 -7.40 -3.31
CA GLY A 258 10.19 -8.03 -2.01
C GLY A 258 8.73 -8.15 -1.61
N SER A 259 8.53 -8.79 -0.45
CA SER A 259 7.25 -8.82 0.27
C SER A 259 7.45 -8.84 1.77
N GLU A 260 6.46 -8.29 2.50
CA GLU A 260 6.29 -8.61 3.93
C GLU A 260 6.03 -10.11 4.09
N ILE A 261 6.57 -10.66 5.18
CA ILE A 261 6.39 -12.06 5.55
C ILE A 261 5.94 -12.21 7.01
N ASP A 262 5.13 -13.23 7.23
CA ASP A 262 4.78 -13.69 8.57
C ASP A 262 5.89 -14.60 9.14
N SER A 263 6.65 -14.07 10.08
CA SER A 263 7.74 -14.80 10.72
C SER A 263 7.31 -16.11 11.39
N ARG A 264 6.04 -16.20 11.83
CA ARG A 264 5.49 -17.42 12.44
C ARG A 264 5.37 -18.54 11.40
N LEU A 265 4.79 -18.23 10.22
CA LEU A 265 4.68 -19.18 9.11
C LEU A 265 6.05 -19.57 8.55
N VAL A 266 7.00 -18.64 8.54
CA VAL A 266 8.36 -18.97 8.11
C VAL A 266 9.02 -19.96 9.07
N ALA A 267 8.83 -19.80 10.39
CA ALA A 267 9.44 -20.64 11.43
C ALA A 267 8.68 -21.95 11.72
N GLU A 268 7.41 -22.03 11.28
CA GLU A 268 6.56 -23.20 11.56
C GLU A 268 6.97 -24.40 10.69
N ASP A 269 6.89 -25.62 11.27
CA ASP A 269 7.04 -26.86 10.52
C ASP A 269 5.67 -27.49 10.27
N SER A 270 5.06 -27.08 9.15
CA SER A 270 3.77 -27.60 8.68
C SER A 270 3.68 -27.55 7.14
N PRO A 271 2.78 -28.36 6.53
CA PRO A 271 2.55 -28.30 5.08
C PRO A 271 2.14 -26.90 4.59
N LYS A 272 1.35 -26.17 5.38
CA LYS A 272 0.94 -24.79 5.09
C LYS A 272 2.15 -23.85 5.07
N ALA A 273 3.00 -23.95 6.07
CA ALA A 273 4.24 -23.17 6.16
C ALA A 273 5.22 -23.51 5.04
N GLY A 274 5.36 -24.79 4.69
CA GLY A 274 6.12 -25.23 3.52
C GLY A 274 5.64 -24.59 2.23
N LYS A 275 4.31 -24.56 2.01
CA LYS A 275 3.70 -23.91 0.84
C LYS A 275 3.91 -22.40 0.84
N TYR A 276 3.77 -21.75 2.01
CA TYR A 276 4.03 -20.31 2.18
C TYR A 276 5.46 -19.94 1.79
N ARG A 277 6.46 -20.68 2.33
CA ARG A 277 7.89 -20.48 2.01
C ARG A 277 8.19 -20.69 0.52
N SER A 278 7.63 -21.75 -0.09
CA SER A 278 7.82 -22.05 -1.52
C SER A 278 7.31 -20.89 -2.39
N ILE A 279 6.08 -20.43 -2.18
CA ILE A 279 5.50 -19.33 -2.96
C ILE A 279 6.29 -18.03 -2.73
N PHE A 280 6.75 -17.76 -1.51
CA PHE A 280 7.58 -16.61 -1.23
C PHE A 280 8.89 -16.66 -2.05
N LEU A 281 9.65 -17.74 -1.95
CA LEU A 281 10.93 -17.89 -2.67
C LEU A 281 10.78 -17.93 -4.19
N GLU A 282 9.63 -18.39 -4.69
CA GLU A 282 9.34 -18.38 -6.14
C GLU A 282 9.09 -16.97 -6.68
N ASN A 283 8.68 -16.02 -5.86
CA ASN A 283 8.18 -14.73 -6.34
C ASN A 283 9.01 -13.52 -5.89
N PHE A 284 9.83 -13.62 -4.84
CA PHE A 284 10.48 -12.47 -4.22
C PHE A 284 11.97 -12.69 -3.94
N ASP A 285 12.75 -11.60 -4.06
CA ASP A 285 14.19 -11.55 -3.82
C ASP A 285 14.54 -10.84 -2.50
N ALA A 286 13.53 -10.27 -1.83
CA ALA A 286 13.70 -9.58 -0.56
C ALA A 286 12.52 -9.83 0.38
N ALA A 287 12.78 -9.83 1.68
CA ALA A 287 11.77 -9.99 2.72
C ALA A 287 11.76 -8.81 3.69
N VAL A 288 10.55 -8.37 4.05
CA VAL A 288 10.33 -7.48 5.20
C VAL A 288 9.77 -8.30 6.34
N ILE A 289 10.42 -8.25 7.51
CA ILE A 289 9.87 -8.85 8.72
C ILE A 289 9.02 -7.81 9.41
N GLY A 290 7.72 -7.85 9.14
CA GLY A 290 6.77 -6.83 9.60
C GLY A 290 6.43 -6.96 11.08
N ASN A 291 5.52 -7.87 11.41
CA ASN A 291 4.94 -7.88 12.76
C ASN A 291 5.88 -8.36 13.87
N GLY A 292 6.74 -9.33 13.62
CA GLY A 292 7.57 -9.96 14.64
C GLY A 292 8.63 -9.05 15.27
N LEU A 293 9.00 -7.95 14.57
CA LEU A 293 10.00 -6.97 15.04
C LEU A 293 9.37 -5.68 15.60
N LYS A 294 8.05 -5.51 15.56
CA LYS A 294 7.38 -4.36 16.19
C LYS A 294 7.58 -4.38 17.71
N TRP A 295 7.87 -3.24 18.31
CA TRP A 295 8.24 -3.13 19.74
C TRP A 295 7.26 -3.85 20.67
N GLN A 296 5.95 -3.66 20.48
CA GLN A 296 4.91 -4.34 21.26
C GLN A 296 5.09 -5.87 21.23
N ARG A 297 5.27 -6.44 20.03
CA ARG A 297 5.41 -7.89 19.82
C ARG A 297 6.75 -8.43 20.30
N TRP A 298 7.78 -7.60 20.18
CA TRP A 298 9.13 -7.95 20.58
C TRP A 298 9.28 -8.18 22.08
N ILE A 299 8.58 -7.38 22.91
CA ILE A 299 8.63 -7.50 24.37
C ILE A 299 7.47 -8.31 24.96
N ASN A 300 6.30 -8.29 24.32
CA ASN A 300 5.12 -9.07 24.74
C ASN A 300 4.47 -9.77 23.55
N PRO A 301 4.74 -11.07 23.35
CA PRO A 301 4.21 -11.82 22.20
C PRO A 301 2.68 -11.90 22.19
N ASN A 302 2.01 -11.67 23.32
CA ASN A 302 0.55 -11.72 23.46
C ASN A 302 -0.13 -10.37 23.16
N GLU A 303 0.63 -9.29 23.02
CA GLU A 303 0.05 -7.97 22.85
C GLU A 303 -0.63 -7.81 21.48
N GLY A 304 -1.87 -7.34 21.52
CA GLY A 304 -2.73 -7.07 20.36
C GLY A 304 -3.45 -8.29 19.80
N LYS A 305 -4.75 -8.18 19.66
CA LYS A 305 -5.73 -9.01 18.92
C LYS A 305 -5.59 -10.54 19.01
N GLY A 306 -5.10 -11.09 20.12
CA GLY A 306 -5.12 -12.54 20.38
C GLY A 306 -4.21 -13.41 19.49
N VAL A 307 -3.28 -12.83 18.76
CA VAL A 307 -2.31 -13.56 17.93
C VAL A 307 -0.93 -13.50 18.58
N LEU A 308 -0.37 -14.68 18.87
CA LEU A 308 0.96 -14.82 19.47
C LEU A 308 2.07 -14.54 18.43
N TRP A 309 3.07 -13.74 18.83
CA TRP A 309 4.30 -13.48 18.07
C TRP A 309 5.54 -13.77 18.91
N PRO A 310 5.87 -15.03 19.20
CA PRO A 310 7.01 -15.36 20.04
C PRO A 310 8.31 -14.86 19.42
N ARG A 311 9.11 -14.12 20.21
CA ARG A 311 10.44 -13.63 19.78
C ARG A 311 11.32 -14.76 19.24
N ALA A 312 11.27 -15.94 19.85
CA ALA A 312 12.02 -17.11 19.39
C ALA A 312 11.65 -17.54 17.97
N GLN A 313 10.36 -17.48 17.60
CA GLN A 313 9.91 -17.77 16.22
C GLN A 313 10.38 -16.71 15.23
N THR A 314 10.37 -15.43 15.64
CA THR A 314 10.90 -14.35 14.79
C THR A 314 12.40 -14.54 14.53
N LEU A 315 13.17 -14.93 15.55
CA LEU A 315 14.59 -15.21 15.38
C LEU A 315 14.85 -16.47 14.54
N ALA A 316 14.07 -17.54 14.73
CA ALA A 316 14.14 -18.74 13.89
C ALA A 316 13.78 -18.46 12.42
N ALA A 317 12.78 -17.59 12.19
CA ALA A 317 12.46 -17.14 10.83
C ALA A 317 13.62 -16.35 10.21
N LEU A 318 14.26 -15.47 10.97
CA LEU A 318 15.46 -14.75 10.53
C LEU A 318 16.61 -15.70 10.18
N ASP A 319 16.83 -16.73 11.00
CA ASP A 319 17.88 -17.72 10.73
C ASP A 319 17.58 -18.48 9.42
N TRP A 320 16.33 -18.90 9.23
CA TRP A 320 15.92 -19.57 7.98
C TRP A 320 16.05 -18.65 6.76
N LEU A 321 15.59 -17.40 6.84
CA LEU A 321 15.68 -16.43 5.75
C LEU A 321 17.12 -16.09 5.41
N SER A 322 17.98 -15.89 6.43
CA SER A 322 19.40 -15.57 6.23
C SER A 322 20.18 -16.71 5.58
N ALA A 323 19.69 -17.95 5.70
CA ALA A 323 20.27 -19.11 5.03
C ALA A 323 19.86 -19.23 3.55
N GLN A 324 18.90 -18.43 3.08
CA GLN A 324 18.50 -18.44 1.66
C GLN A 324 19.52 -17.64 0.84
N PRO A 325 20.07 -18.24 -0.25
CA PRO A 325 21.00 -17.51 -1.11
C PRO A 325 20.29 -16.33 -1.79
N HIS A 326 20.99 -15.23 -1.92
CA HIS A 326 20.55 -14.03 -2.66
C HIS A 326 19.32 -13.29 -2.08
N LEU A 327 18.83 -13.66 -0.89
CA LEU A 327 17.71 -12.99 -0.26
C LEU A 327 18.18 -11.78 0.56
N ARG A 328 17.57 -10.62 0.32
CA ARG A 328 17.82 -9.39 1.11
C ARG A 328 16.77 -9.22 2.19
N LEU A 329 17.20 -8.93 3.42
CA LEU A 329 16.29 -8.82 4.55
C LEU A 329 16.20 -7.37 5.05
N LYS A 330 14.97 -6.92 5.29
CA LYS A 330 14.61 -5.62 5.85
C LYS A 330 13.87 -5.81 7.17
N GLY A 331 14.25 -5.04 8.19
CA GLY A 331 13.59 -4.98 9.49
C GLY A 331 12.58 -3.84 9.54
N HIS A 332 11.40 -4.11 10.05
CA HIS A 332 10.34 -3.15 10.31
C HIS A 332 9.77 -3.42 11.71
N VAL A 333 9.98 -2.57 12.70
CA VAL A 333 10.49 -1.20 12.73
C VAL A 333 11.19 -0.96 14.07
N LEU A 334 12.18 -0.07 14.13
CA LEU A 334 12.83 0.27 15.40
C LEU A 334 11.95 1.18 16.27
N VAL A 335 11.35 2.25 15.68
CA VAL A 335 10.50 3.21 16.38
C VAL A 335 9.24 3.49 15.55
N TRP A 336 8.07 3.26 16.14
CA TRP A 336 6.78 3.68 15.61
C TRP A 336 6.13 4.63 16.61
N GLY A 337 6.08 5.93 16.26
CA GLY A 337 5.97 7.04 17.20
C GLY A 337 4.60 7.32 17.81
N GLY A 338 3.58 6.49 17.56
CA GLY A 338 2.24 6.67 18.12
C GLY A 338 2.05 5.93 19.45
N TRP A 339 1.29 6.51 20.39
CA TRP A 339 0.94 5.84 21.64
C TRP A 339 0.23 4.51 21.44
N ASN A 340 -0.54 4.37 20.36
CA ASN A 340 -1.23 3.12 20.03
C ASN A 340 -0.26 1.98 19.68
N PHE A 341 0.96 2.31 19.26
CA PHE A 341 2.03 1.38 18.91
C PHE A 341 3.07 1.21 20.02
N THR A 342 2.88 1.93 21.13
CA THR A 342 3.69 1.78 22.34
C THR A 342 3.24 0.53 23.10
N PRO A 343 4.17 -0.32 23.60
CA PRO A 343 3.80 -1.48 24.41
C PRO A 343 2.94 -1.11 25.59
N GLU A 344 1.92 -1.92 25.89
CA GLU A 344 1.01 -1.71 27.01
C GLU A 344 1.76 -1.61 28.35
N ALA A 345 2.77 -2.46 28.54
CA ALA A 345 3.62 -2.42 29.74
C ALA A 345 4.38 -1.10 29.90
N VAL A 346 4.70 -0.39 28.83
CA VAL A 346 5.33 0.94 28.84
C VAL A 346 4.26 2.00 29.13
N ARG A 347 3.11 1.95 28.45
CA ARG A 347 2.01 2.91 28.67
C ARG A 347 1.44 2.88 30.10
N ALA A 348 1.47 1.71 30.73
CA ALA A 348 0.98 1.52 32.10
C ALA A 348 1.91 2.08 33.19
N LEU A 349 3.11 2.53 32.86
CA LEU A 349 4.02 3.12 33.84
C LEU A 349 3.52 4.50 34.29
N PRO A 350 3.54 4.82 35.60
CA PRO A 350 3.12 6.13 36.11
C PRO A 350 3.91 7.31 35.55
N ASP A 351 5.17 7.07 35.15
CA ASP A 351 6.13 8.03 34.63
C ASP A 351 6.56 7.68 33.19
N SER A 352 5.61 7.12 32.40
CA SER A 352 5.90 6.61 31.06
C SER A 352 6.53 7.64 30.13
N GLU A 353 6.04 8.89 30.13
CA GLU A 353 6.55 9.96 29.28
C GLU A 353 8.00 10.33 29.61
N GLN A 354 8.34 10.44 30.92
CA GLN A 354 9.69 10.77 31.36
C GLN A 354 10.69 9.65 31.07
N ARG A 355 10.23 8.39 31.09
CA ARG A 355 11.06 7.21 30.84
C ARG A 355 11.14 6.81 29.38
N LEU A 356 10.23 7.31 28.55
CA LEU A 356 10.11 6.91 27.15
C LEU A 356 11.42 6.96 26.38
N PRO A 357 12.26 8.03 26.46
CA PRO A 357 13.53 8.08 25.74
C PRO A 357 14.47 6.93 26.09
N SER A 358 14.59 6.61 27.38
CA SER A 358 15.46 5.53 27.86
C SER A 358 14.94 4.15 27.45
N LEU A 359 13.63 3.96 27.43
CA LEU A 359 12.97 2.70 27.06
C LEU A 359 13.07 2.45 25.55
N ILE A 360 12.89 3.48 24.71
CA ILE A 360 13.11 3.38 23.26
C ILE A 360 14.58 3.02 22.98
N ASN A 361 15.54 3.71 23.60
CA ASN A 361 16.96 3.42 23.42
C ASN A 361 17.32 1.99 23.87
N ALA A 362 16.76 1.51 24.97
CA ALA A 362 16.94 0.13 25.42
C ALA A 362 16.35 -0.88 24.42
N HIS A 363 15.18 -0.60 23.85
CA HIS A 363 14.56 -1.41 22.80
C HIS A 363 15.44 -1.48 21.54
N ILE A 364 15.91 -0.32 21.03
CA ILE A 364 16.78 -0.27 19.85
C ILE A 364 18.04 -1.10 20.08
N ARG A 365 18.67 -1.00 21.26
CA ARG A 365 19.85 -1.80 21.61
C ARG A 365 19.56 -3.29 21.65
N ASP A 366 18.47 -3.69 22.26
CA ASP A 366 18.09 -5.11 22.39
C ASP A 366 17.77 -5.74 21.03
N ILE A 367 16.94 -5.08 20.20
CA ILE A 367 16.52 -5.64 18.92
C ILE A 367 17.68 -5.69 17.92
N ILE A 368 18.53 -4.64 17.85
CA ILE A 368 19.70 -4.65 16.96
C ILE A 368 20.73 -5.67 17.45
N ALA A 369 20.98 -5.80 18.75
CA ALA A 369 21.88 -6.83 19.27
C ALA A 369 21.44 -8.25 18.85
N ALA A 370 20.14 -8.50 18.84
CA ALA A 370 19.58 -9.80 18.45
C ALA A 370 19.57 -10.04 16.92
N THR A 371 19.59 -8.98 16.09
CA THR A 371 19.40 -9.09 14.62
C THR A 371 20.60 -8.64 13.79
N ARG A 372 21.61 -8.08 14.42
CA ARG A 372 22.80 -7.48 13.79
C ARG A 372 23.44 -8.41 12.78
N GLY A 373 23.74 -7.84 11.61
CA GLY A 373 24.39 -8.55 10.50
C GLY A 373 23.50 -9.46 9.68
N ARG A 374 22.22 -9.61 10.08
CA ARG A 374 21.20 -10.36 9.31
C ARG A 374 20.28 -9.48 8.47
N LEU A 375 20.06 -8.24 8.91
CA LEU A 375 19.22 -7.28 8.22
C LEU A 375 20.09 -6.26 7.47
N ALA A 376 19.85 -6.13 6.16
CA ALA A 376 20.56 -5.17 5.32
C ALA A 376 19.99 -3.74 5.43
N ILE A 377 18.74 -3.63 5.85
CA ILE A 377 17.96 -2.40 5.89
C ILE A 377 17.13 -2.37 7.17
N TRP A 378 16.98 -1.17 7.77
CA TRP A 378 16.05 -0.90 8.85
C TRP A 378 15.15 0.28 8.55
N ASP A 379 13.84 0.16 8.77
CA ASP A 379 12.98 1.30 9.02
C ASP A 379 13.25 1.77 10.45
N VAL A 380 13.96 2.90 10.59
CA VAL A 380 14.33 3.42 11.91
C VAL A 380 13.16 4.13 12.58
N LEU A 381 12.46 4.97 11.81
CA LEU A 381 11.29 5.70 12.25
C LEU A 381 10.16 5.53 11.24
N ASN A 382 9.01 5.09 11.72
CA ASN A 382 7.81 4.87 10.92
C ASN A 382 6.74 5.91 11.22
N GLU A 383 6.14 6.46 10.16
CA GLU A 383 4.93 7.30 10.18
C GLU A 383 5.02 8.58 11.04
N PRO A 384 6.15 9.30 11.03
CA PRO A 384 6.31 10.46 11.91
C PRO A 384 5.39 11.64 11.59
N LEU A 385 4.81 11.72 10.39
CA LEU A 385 3.85 12.76 10.02
C LEU A 385 2.42 12.42 10.44
N ASN A 386 2.10 11.13 10.48
CA ASN A 386 0.76 10.63 10.77
C ASN A 386 0.64 10.10 12.20
N GLU A 387 1.75 9.65 12.81
CA GLU A 387 1.87 9.19 14.19
C GLU A 387 2.94 10.01 14.94
N PRO A 388 2.71 11.32 15.17
CA PRO A 388 3.74 12.25 15.65
C PRO A 388 3.94 12.25 17.16
N ASP A 389 3.17 11.47 17.94
CA ASP A 389 3.11 11.58 19.41
C ASP A 389 4.50 11.65 20.09
N TYR A 390 5.45 10.82 19.64
CA TYR A 390 6.80 10.83 20.20
C TYR A 390 7.60 12.07 19.80
N LEU A 391 7.43 12.56 18.58
CA LEU A 391 8.10 13.79 18.13
C LEU A 391 7.49 15.03 18.80
N ASP A 392 6.19 15.04 19.03
CA ASP A 392 5.49 16.12 19.75
C ASP A 392 5.94 16.18 21.19
N LEU A 393 6.16 15.02 21.84
CA LEU A 393 6.59 14.94 23.23
C LEU A 393 8.11 15.20 23.41
N LEU A 394 8.94 14.60 22.54
CA LEU A 394 10.40 14.52 22.74
C LEU A 394 11.20 15.46 21.84
N GLY A 395 10.56 16.04 20.82
CA GLY A 395 11.22 16.89 19.84
C GLY A 395 11.94 16.10 18.73
N LEU A 396 12.41 16.86 17.73
CA LEU A 396 13.07 16.31 16.54
C LEU A 396 14.43 15.64 16.89
N GLU A 397 15.11 16.14 17.90
CA GLU A 397 16.41 15.66 18.34
C GLU A 397 16.38 14.20 18.78
N ALA A 398 15.26 13.74 19.36
CA ALA A 398 15.08 12.34 19.72
C ALA A 398 15.16 11.42 18.49
N ALA A 399 14.50 11.79 17.38
CA ALA A 399 14.60 11.03 16.14
C ALA A 399 16.04 11.01 15.60
N VAL A 400 16.76 12.14 15.66
CA VAL A 400 18.17 12.21 15.25
C VAL A 400 19.01 11.22 16.07
N ASP A 401 18.78 11.15 17.37
CA ASP A 401 19.49 10.24 18.26
C ASP A 401 19.17 8.77 17.98
N TRP A 402 17.93 8.42 17.62
CA TRP A 402 17.57 7.05 17.23
C TRP A 402 18.29 6.61 15.94
N PHE A 403 18.38 7.49 14.94
CA PHE A 403 19.15 7.20 13.73
C PHE A 403 20.65 7.06 14.02
N LYS A 404 21.23 7.92 14.87
CA LYS A 404 22.66 7.82 15.28
C LYS A 404 22.91 6.53 16.05
N LEU A 405 22.02 6.19 16.99
CA LEU A 405 22.12 4.96 17.77
C LEU A 405 22.05 3.71 16.88
N ALA A 406 21.10 3.68 15.93
CA ALA A 406 20.98 2.57 14.98
C ALA A 406 22.27 2.43 14.14
N ARG A 407 22.84 3.54 13.66
CA ARG A 407 24.11 3.56 12.90
C ARG A 407 25.29 3.06 13.74
N GLU A 408 25.38 3.47 15.00
CA GLU A 408 26.41 3.01 15.93
C GLU A 408 26.36 1.49 16.13
N LEU A 409 25.14 0.98 16.35
CA LEU A 409 24.92 -0.43 16.68
C LEU A 409 25.04 -1.36 15.46
N ASP A 410 24.61 -0.93 14.27
CA ASP A 410 24.76 -1.67 13.02
C ASP A 410 25.25 -0.75 11.88
N PRO A 411 26.56 -0.54 11.76
CA PRO A 411 27.13 0.39 10.77
C PRO A 411 26.90 0.02 9.31
N LYS A 412 26.56 -1.26 9.03
CA LYS A 412 26.36 -1.76 7.66
C LYS A 412 24.92 -1.65 7.18
N ALA A 413 23.96 -1.65 8.09
CA ALA A 413 22.56 -1.55 7.74
C ALA A 413 22.22 -0.17 7.13
N LYS A 414 21.38 -0.16 6.12
CA LYS A 414 20.80 1.06 5.54
C LYS A 414 19.63 1.52 6.38
N LEU A 415 19.61 2.80 6.72
CA LEU A 415 18.66 3.40 7.64
C LEU A 415 17.62 4.23 6.87
N TYR A 416 16.36 3.83 6.97
CA TYR A 416 15.24 4.43 6.24
C TYR A 416 14.28 5.15 7.20
N LEU A 417 13.71 6.24 6.72
CA LEU A 417 12.51 6.87 7.25
C LEU A 417 11.33 6.36 6.42
N ASN A 418 10.22 5.94 7.03
CA ASN A 418 9.09 5.32 6.32
C ASN A 418 7.78 6.09 6.58
N GLU A 419 6.96 6.31 5.54
CA GLU A 419 5.75 7.11 5.67
C GLU A 419 4.65 6.66 4.69
N TYR A 420 3.38 6.90 5.05
CA TYR A 420 2.22 6.65 4.20
C TYR A 420 1.53 7.94 3.71
N ARG A 421 0.45 7.81 2.91
CA ARG A 421 -0.25 8.89 2.21
C ARG A 421 0.59 9.63 1.16
N ILE A 422 1.74 9.09 0.82
CA ILE A 422 2.60 9.55 -0.26
C ILE A 422 2.41 8.57 -1.42
N LEU A 423 2.28 9.09 -2.66
CA LEU A 423 1.92 8.33 -3.87
C LEU A 423 0.52 7.68 -3.77
N SER A 424 -0.32 8.14 -2.85
CA SER A 424 -1.69 7.65 -2.67
C SER A 424 -2.68 8.79 -2.47
N GLY A 425 -3.80 8.72 -3.17
CA GLY A 425 -4.88 9.69 -3.05
C GLY A 425 -4.53 11.12 -3.51
N PRO A 426 -5.51 12.04 -3.51
CA PRO A 426 -5.36 13.38 -4.07
C PRO A 426 -4.40 14.28 -3.27
N GLU A 427 -4.17 13.99 -1.99
CA GLU A 427 -3.26 14.77 -1.13
C GLU A 427 -1.79 14.33 -1.21
N SER A 428 -1.46 13.35 -2.05
CA SER A 428 -0.12 12.80 -2.21
C SER A 428 0.98 13.87 -2.24
N ARG A 429 0.78 14.90 -3.06
CA ARG A 429 1.75 15.99 -3.22
C ARG A 429 2.02 16.75 -1.92
N VAL A 430 0.98 17.07 -1.17
CA VAL A 430 1.08 17.80 0.11
C VAL A 430 1.86 16.96 1.13
N PHE A 431 1.57 15.66 1.19
CA PHE A 431 2.31 14.76 2.08
C PHE A 431 3.76 14.59 1.65
N ALA A 432 4.05 14.49 0.36
CA ALA A 432 5.41 14.44 -0.17
C ALA A 432 6.23 15.70 0.21
N GLU A 433 5.65 16.90 0.12
CA GLU A 433 6.29 18.17 0.50
C GLU A 433 6.55 18.25 2.02
N ARG A 434 5.59 17.83 2.84
CA ARG A 434 5.76 17.73 4.30
C ARG A 434 6.85 16.73 4.67
N TYR A 435 6.86 15.59 4.01
CA TYR A 435 7.87 14.55 4.23
C TYR A 435 9.28 15.03 3.88
N LEU A 436 9.46 15.68 2.74
CA LEU A 436 10.73 16.29 2.34
C LEU A 436 11.20 17.36 3.34
N THR A 437 10.26 18.16 3.87
CA THR A 437 10.57 19.16 4.90
C THR A 437 11.10 18.48 6.17
N LEU A 438 10.46 17.39 6.62
CA LEU A 438 10.91 16.62 7.77
C LEU A 438 12.29 15.99 7.53
N VAL A 439 12.48 15.34 6.38
CA VAL A 439 13.78 14.74 5.99
C VAL A 439 14.90 15.79 5.99
N ALA A 440 14.65 16.96 5.41
CA ALA A 440 15.64 18.05 5.39
C ALA A 440 16.02 18.52 6.80
N ARG A 441 15.04 18.66 7.70
CA ARG A 441 15.27 19.04 9.10
C ARG A 441 16.06 17.98 9.86
N LEU A 442 15.71 16.71 9.73
CA LEU A 442 16.43 15.59 10.38
C LEU A 442 17.87 15.51 9.92
N ARG A 443 18.12 15.61 8.60
CA ARG A 443 19.47 15.59 8.03
C ARG A 443 20.30 16.81 8.43
N ALA A 444 19.71 17.99 8.46
CA ALA A 444 20.39 19.21 8.93
C ALA A 444 20.80 19.08 10.42
N ALA A 445 20.03 18.36 11.24
CA ALA A 445 20.38 18.05 12.62
C ALA A 445 21.34 16.85 12.77
N GLY A 446 21.75 16.24 11.66
CA GLY A 446 22.78 15.20 11.61
C GLY A 446 22.26 13.76 11.71
N ALA A 447 20.99 13.50 11.39
CA ALA A 447 20.46 12.13 11.28
C ALA A 447 21.07 11.41 10.05
N PRO A 448 21.69 10.23 10.21
CA PRO A 448 22.32 9.48 9.12
C PRO A 448 21.27 8.67 8.34
N ILE A 449 20.36 9.36 7.63
CA ILE A 449 19.32 8.75 6.80
C ILE A 449 19.95 8.30 5.48
N ASP A 450 19.84 7.01 5.14
CA ASP A 450 20.33 6.43 3.88
C ASP A 450 19.27 6.35 2.78
N GLY A 451 17.99 6.41 3.11
CA GLY A 451 16.92 6.31 2.13
C GLY A 451 15.53 6.66 2.67
N LEU A 452 14.60 6.78 1.75
CA LEU A 452 13.21 7.12 1.99
C LEU A 452 12.33 5.91 1.71
N GLY A 453 11.48 5.55 2.67
CA GLY A 453 10.42 4.57 2.51
C GLY A 453 9.10 5.27 2.23
N ILE A 454 8.41 4.83 1.20
CA ILE A 454 7.06 5.22 0.84
C ILE A 454 6.21 3.96 0.91
N GLN A 455 5.24 3.92 1.81
CA GLN A 455 4.49 2.67 2.03
C GLN A 455 3.77 2.19 0.77
N GLY A 456 2.98 3.03 0.13
CA GLY A 456 2.26 2.65 -1.08
C GLY A 456 1.02 1.81 -0.81
N HIS A 457 0.37 2.00 0.35
CA HIS A 457 -0.98 1.49 0.60
C HIS A 457 -1.98 2.30 -0.20
N LEU A 458 -2.67 1.65 -1.12
CA LEU A 458 -3.58 2.29 -2.07
C LEU A 458 -5.02 1.84 -1.85
N GLY A 459 -5.94 2.78 -2.04
CA GLY A 459 -7.37 2.52 -2.04
C GLY A 459 -7.92 2.27 -3.44
N GLN A 460 -9.19 2.63 -3.63
CA GLN A 460 -9.85 2.53 -4.93
C GLN A 460 -9.57 3.74 -5.84
N GLN A 461 -9.16 4.87 -5.28
CA GLN A 461 -8.82 6.08 -6.02
C GLN A 461 -7.30 6.18 -6.18
N VAL A 462 -6.78 5.51 -7.17
CA VAL A 462 -5.36 5.49 -7.47
C VAL A 462 -4.96 6.70 -8.34
N LEU A 463 -3.72 7.16 -8.17
CA LEU A 463 -3.16 8.26 -8.95
C LEU A 463 -2.87 7.83 -10.41
N PRO A 464 -2.97 8.75 -11.38
CA PRO A 464 -2.40 8.52 -12.71
C PRO A 464 -0.90 8.19 -12.60
N PRO A 465 -0.35 7.23 -13.36
CA PRO A 465 1.08 6.90 -13.31
C PRO A 465 2.02 8.05 -13.64
N GLU A 466 1.60 9.00 -14.48
CA GLU A 466 2.36 10.23 -14.74
C GLU A 466 2.50 11.06 -13.47
N ARG A 467 1.43 11.17 -12.68
CA ARG A 467 1.45 11.87 -11.39
C ARG A 467 2.35 11.16 -10.37
N VAL A 468 2.35 9.82 -10.36
CA VAL A 468 3.29 9.05 -9.54
C VAL A 468 4.74 9.39 -9.90
N ILE A 469 5.06 9.48 -11.19
CA ILE A 469 6.40 9.85 -11.66
C ILE A 469 6.76 11.28 -11.24
N GLU A 470 5.84 12.26 -11.39
CA GLU A 470 6.05 13.64 -10.94
C GLU A 470 6.29 13.75 -9.43
N ASP A 471 5.56 12.99 -8.62
CA ASP A 471 5.75 12.98 -7.18
C ASP A 471 7.06 12.28 -6.78
N LEU A 472 7.49 11.26 -7.53
CA LEU A 472 8.83 10.65 -7.39
C LEU A 472 9.95 11.62 -7.79
N ASP A 473 9.76 12.42 -8.86
CA ASP A 473 10.71 13.50 -9.23
C ASP A 473 10.86 14.53 -8.11
N LEU A 474 9.75 14.91 -7.47
CA LEU A 474 9.78 15.79 -6.31
C LEU A 474 10.57 15.15 -5.16
N LEU A 475 10.26 13.91 -4.79
CA LEU A 475 10.93 13.17 -3.70
C LEU A 475 12.42 12.97 -3.99
N ALA A 476 12.82 12.83 -5.26
CA ALA A 476 14.20 12.69 -5.70
C ALA A 476 15.08 13.90 -5.34
N THR A 477 14.48 15.08 -5.12
CA THR A 477 15.19 16.31 -4.69
C THR A 477 15.89 16.13 -3.33
N ALA A 478 15.50 15.15 -2.51
CA ALA A 478 16.20 14.80 -1.28
C ALA A 478 17.60 14.22 -1.53
N GLY A 479 17.91 13.76 -2.75
CA GLY A 479 19.18 13.11 -3.10
C GLY A 479 19.38 11.76 -2.41
N LEU A 480 18.29 11.08 -2.05
CA LEU A 480 18.29 9.78 -1.38
C LEU A 480 17.56 8.73 -2.24
N PRO A 481 17.96 7.45 -2.18
CA PRO A 481 17.20 6.37 -2.80
C PRO A 481 15.83 6.21 -2.12
N ILE A 482 14.86 5.78 -2.92
CA ILE A 482 13.48 5.56 -2.49
C ILE A 482 13.14 4.07 -2.59
N GLN A 483 12.41 3.54 -1.61
CA GLN A 483 11.75 2.24 -1.68
C GLN A 483 10.24 2.40 -1.54
N ILE A 484 9.49 1.68 -2.37
CA ILE A 484 8.09 1.40 -2.10
C ILE A 484 8.09 0.22 -1.12
N THR A 485 7.60 0.44 0.10
CA THR A 485 7.90 -0.45 1.22
C THR A 485 6.78 -1.40 1.61
N GLU A 486 5.51 -1.07 1.27
CA GLU A 486 4.33 -1.73 1.80
C GLU A 486 3.17 -1.77 0.79
N PHE A 487 3.50 -1.94 -0.50
CA PHE A 487 2.51 -1.84 -1.56
C PHE A 487 1.39 -2.86 -1.42
N ASP A 488 0.18 -2.36 -1.47
CA ASP A 488 -1.06 -3.10 -1.68
C ASP A 488 -2.17 -2.20 -2.24
N ILE A 489 -3.23 -2.81 -2.78
CA ILE A 489 -4.39 -2.08 -3.31
C ILE A 489 -5.67 -2.66 -2.70
N ASN A 490 -6.32 -1.87 -1.86
CA ASN A 490 -7.55 -2.24 -1.18
C ASN A 490 -8.77 -2.06 -2.11
N THR A 491 -9.00 -3.00 -3.00
CA THR A 491 -10.16 -3.02 -3.91
C THR A 491 -10.65 -4.44 -4.15
N ALA A 492 -11.97 -4.57 -4.31
CA ALA A 492 -12.60 -5.81 -4.77
C ALA A 492 -12.55 -5.97 -6.31
N ASP A 493 -12.21 -4.91 -7.05
CA ASP A 493 -12.01 -4.96 -8.51
C ASP A 493 -10.61 -5.53 -8.81
N GLU A 494 -10.54 -6.85 -8.99
CA GLU A 494 -9.29 -7.56 -9.29
C GLU A 494 -8.65 -7.11 -10.60
N GLN A 495 -9.43 -6.58 -11.56
CA GLN A 495 -8.86 -6.08 -12.82
C GLN A 495 -8.21 -4.71 -12.63
N LEU A 496 -8.84 -3.81 -11.88
CA LEU A 496 -8.23 -2.55 -11.47
C LEU A 496 -6.94 -2.82 -10.67
N GLN A 497 -7.01 -3.76 -9.71
CA GLN A 497 -5.86 -4.17 -8.90
C GLN A 497 -4.70 -4.65 -9.77
N ALA A 498 -4.98 -5.50 -10.76
CA ALA A 498 -3.95 -6.03 -11.66
C ALA A 498 -3.34 -4.95 -12.58
N ASP A 499 -4.20 -4.16 -13.23
CA ASP A 499 -3.75 -3.12 -14.16
C ASP A 499 -2.93 -2.05 -13.43
N TYR A 500 -3.37 -1.64 -12.23
CA TYR A 500 -2.62 -0.65 -11.48
C TYR A 500 -1.34 -1.23 -10.85
N THR A 501 -1.34 -2.49 -10.41
CA THR A 501 -0.09 -3.18 -10.02
C THR A 501 0.93 -3.13 -11.13
N ARG A 502 0.54 -3.41 -12.39
CA ARG A 502 1.42 -3.30 -13.56
C ARG A 502 1.97 -1.89 -13.71
N ASP A 503 1.07 -0.91 -13.73
CA ASP A 503 1.41 0.46 -14.12
C ASP A 503 2.18 1.20 -13.03
N PHE A 504 1.84 0.99 -11.77
CA PHE A 504 2.58 1.53 -10.63
C PHE A 504 3.99 0.92 -10.54
N LEU A 505 4.09 -0.40 -10.77
CA LEU A 505 5.37 -1.11 -10.82
C LEU A 505 6.28 -0.57 -11.94
N ILE A 506 5.72 -0.35 -13.15
CA ILE A 506 6.45 0.23 -14.30
C ILE A 506 6.89 1.66 -13.98
N ALA A 507 6.01 2.50 -13.43
CA ALA A 507 6.33 3.88 -13.05
C ALA A 507 7.49 3.90 -12.06
N CYS A 508 7.40 3.12 -10.96
CA CYS A 508 8.45 3.03 -9.95
C CYS A 508 9.77 2.47 -10.48
N TYR A 509 9.74 1.36 -11.22
CA TYR A 509 10.95 0.74 -11.76
C TYR A 509 11.64 1.59 -12.84
N SER A 510 10.87 2.44 -13.54
CA SER A 510 11.40 3.39 -14.51
C SER A 510 12.11 4.59 -13.88
N HIS A 511 11.92 4.84 -12.58
CA HIS A 511 12.46 6.01 -11.92
C HIS A 511 13.88 5.75 -11.37
N PRO A 512 14.88 6.63 -11.63
CA PRO A 512 16.28 6.37 -11.32
C PRO A 512 16.58 6.23 -9.82
N VAL A 513 15.84 6.95 -8.95
CA VAL A 513 16.08 6.93 -7.50
C VAL A 513 15.35 5.81 -6.77
N VAL A 514 14.40 5.13 -7.42
CA VAL A 514 13.72 3.99 -6.80
C VAL A 514 14.59 2.75 -6.92
N ASN A 515 14.87 2.10 -5.80
CA ASN A 515 15.76 0.93 -5.72
C ASN A 515 15.12 -0.31 -5.10
N GLY A 516 13.82 -0.25 -4.75
CA GLY A 516 13.10 -1.39 -4.21
C GLY A 516 11.58 -1.21 -4.23
N PHE A 517 10.89 -2.34 -4.33
CA PHE A 517 9.44 -2.43 -4.34
C PHE A 517 9.00 -3.65 -3.54
N PHE A 518 8.27 -3.44 -2.45
CA PHE A 518 7.85 -4.49 -1.52
C PHE A 518 6.33 -4.51 -1.43
N ASN A 519 5.73 -5.68 -1.62
CA ASN A 519 4.33 -5.93 -1.31
C ASN A 519 4.15 -6.07 0.21
N TRP A 520 3.01 -5.62 0.76
CA TRP A 520 2.74 -5.77 2.20
C TRP A 520 2.00 -7.06 2.51
N GLY A 521 2.62 -8.18 2.15
CA GLY A 521 2.07 -9.51 2.20
C GLY A 521 1.57 -10.00 0.84
N PHE A 522 1.42 -11.32 0.70
CA PHE A 522 1.10 -11.92 -0.61
C PHE A 522 -0.04 -12.93 -0.55
N TRP A 523 -0.38 -13.47 0.61
CA TRP A 523 -1.39 -14.53 0.77
C TRP A 523 -2.59 -14.09 1.60
N GLU A 524 -3.83 -14.27 1.09
CA GLU A 524 -5.09 -13.88 1.76
C GLU A 524 -5.21 -14.40 3.20
N GLY A 525 -4.64 -15.58 3.49
CA GLY A 525 -4.69 -16.18 4.82
C GLY A 525 -3.89 -15.44 5.90
N GLN A 526 -3.05 -14.45 5.51
CA GLN A 526 -2.17 -13.70 6.41
C GLN A 526 -2.14 -12.19 6.13
N HIS A 527 -2.66 -11.77 5.00
CA HIS A 527 -2.68 -10.36 4.63
C HIS A 527 -3.59 -9.56 5.56
N TRP A 528 -3.16 -8.38 6.01
CA TRP A 528 -3.94 -7.50 6.89
C TRP A 528 -5.25 -7.00 6.21
N ILE A 529 -5.22 -6.85 4.88
CA ILE A 529 -6.37 -6.62 4.00
C ILE A 529 -6.47 -7.82 3.04
N PRO A 530 -7.19 -8.91 3.35
CA PRO A 530 -7.18 -10.13 2.55
C PRO A 530 -7.43 -9.91 1.05
N GLN A 531 -8.38 -9.03 0.70
CA GLN A 531 -8.68 -8.73 -0.71
C GLN A 531 -7.53 -8.06 -1.48
N ALA A 532 -6.54 -7.47 -0.79
CA ALA A 532 -5.38 -6.86 -1.43
C ALA A 532 -4.26 -7.86 -1.75
N ALA A 533 -4.31 -9.07 -1.21
CA ALA A 533 -3.30 -10.11 -1.41
C ALA A 533 -3.16 -10.53 -2.89
N MET A 534 -2.02 -11.15 -3.21
CA MET A 534 -1.70 -11.68 -4.55
C MET A 534 -2.24 -13.11 -4.76
N PHE A 535 -2.28 -13.92 -3.70
CA PHE A 535 -2.72 -15.31 -3.73
C PHE A 535 -3.91 -15.51 -2.82
N ARG A 536 -4.92 -16.25 -3.30
CA ARG A 536 -6.12 -16.59 -2.55
C ARG A 536 -5.83 -17.59 -1.42
N HIS A 537 -6.80 -17.80 -0.56
CA HIS A 537 -6.71 -18.79 0.53
C HIS A 537 -6.28 -20.19 0.05
N ASP A 538 -6.71 -20.61 -1.14
CA ASP A 538 -6.36 -21.87 -1.78
C ASP A 538 -5.01 -21.84 -2.53
N TRP A 539 -4.25 -20.75 -2.39
CA TRP A 539 -2.97 -20.49 -3.05
C TRP A 539 -3.05 -20.23 -4.55
N SER A 540 -4.24 -20.15 -5.14
CA SER A 540 -4.39 -19.78 -6.54
C SER A 540 -4.00 -18.32 -6.76
N PRO A 541 -3.25 -18.01 -7.83
CA PRO A 541 -2.83 -16.64 -8.10
C PRO A 541 -3.99 -15.78 -8.60
N LYS A 542 -4.15 -14.59 -8.04
CA LYS A 542 -5.02 -13.54 -8.53
C LYS A 542 -4.42 -12.87 -9.78
N PRO A 543 -5.19 -12.03 -10.51
CA PRO A 543 -4.68 -11.30 -11.67
C PRO A 543 -3.44 -10.45 -11.38
N ASN A 544 -3.34 -9.79 -10.21
CA ASN A 544 -2.16 -9.02 -9.82
C ASN A 544 -0.91 -9.90 -9.61
N ALA A 545 -1.06 -11.13 -9.09
CA ALA A 545 0.06 -12.07 -9.01
C ALA A 545 0.56 -12.51 -10.38
N LYS A 546 -0.36 -12.67 -11.36
CA LYS A 546 0.03 -13.00 -12.75
C LYS A 546 0.82 -11.85 -13.38
N VAL A 547 0.38 -10.61 -13.15
CA VAL A 547 1.10 -9.40 -13.57
C VAL A 547 2.49 -9.33 -12.95
N TRP A 548 2.61 -9.55 -11.64
CA TRP A 548 3.90 -9.61 -10.97
C TRP A 548 4.84 -10.62 -11.61
N ARG A 549 4.37 -11.85 -11.82
CA ARG A 549 5.17 -12.91 -12.44
C ARG A 549 5.57 -12.58 -13.88
N GLU A 550 4.66 -11.99 -14.65
CA GLU A 550 4.95 -11.59 -16.03
C GLU A 550 6.09 -10.55 -16.10
N TRP A 551 6.02 -9.53 -15.25
CA TRP A 551 6.98 -8.42 -15.30
C TRP A 551 8.25 -8.72 -14.51
N VAL A 552 8.14 -9.07 -13.24
CA VAL A 552 9.30 -9.22 -12.34
C VAL A 552 10.08 -10.50 -12.65
N LEU A 553 9.37 -11.64 -12.82
CA LEU A 553 10.01 -12.94 -13.03
C LEU A 553 10.17 -13.29 -14.52
N GLY A 554 9.42 -12.64 -15.40
CA GLY A 554 9.50 -12.82 -16.85
C GLY A 554 10.35 -11.74 -17.51
N LYS A 555 9.75 -10.55 -17.74
CA LYS A 555 10.38 -9.49 -18.57
C LYS A 555 11.64 -8.90 -17.95
N TRP A 556 11.71 -8.78 -16.61
CA TRP A 556 12.84 -8.17 -15.90
C TRP A 556 13.81 -9.20 -15.29
N ARG A 557 13.56 -10.50 -15.50
CA ARG A 557 14.46 -11.58 -15.07
C ARG A 557 15.21 -12.14 -16.28
N THR A 558 16.35 -11.52 -16.61
CA THR A 558 17.14 -11.90 -17.80
C THR A 558 17.65 -13.32 -17.72
N ARG A 559 17.45 -14.07 -18.81
CA ARG A 559 18.05 -15.38 -19.07
C ARG A 559 18.68 -15.35 -20.44
N ILE A 560 19.93 -15.80 -20.53
CA ILE A 560 20.71 -15.91 -21.73
C ILE A 560 20.97 -17.39 -21.95
N ASP A 561 20.70 -17.91 -23.14
CA ASP A 561 21.09 -19.22 -23.61
C ASP A 561 21.61 -19.04 -25.03
N SER A 562 22.92 -19.17 -25.20
CA SER A 562 23.61 -18.87 -26.47
C SER A 562 24.86 -19.71 -26.61
N THR A 563 25.47 -19.66 -27.79
CA THR A 563 26.74 -20.30 -28.07
C THR A 563 27.81 -19.27 -28.44
N THR A 564 29.05 -19.53 -28.02
CA THR A 564 30.19 -18.66 -28.35
C THR A 564 30.46 -18.63 -29.87
N THR A 565 30.80 -17.42 -30.34
CA THR A 565 31.30 -17.20 -31.72
C THR A 565 32.65 -17.88 -31.97
N THR A 566 33.19 -17.74 -33.17
CA THR A 566 34.57 -18.18 -33.52
C THR A 566 35.63 -17.50 -32.67
N GLU A 567 35.34 -16.29 -32.17
CA GLU A 567 36.21 -15.55 -31.27
C GLU A 567 36.01 -15.94 -29.79
N GLY A 568 35.20 -16.99 -29.51
CA GLY A 568 34.94 -17.47 -28.17
C GLY A 568 34.04 -16.53 -27.32
N VAL A 569 33.18 -15.70 -27.94
CA VAL A 569 32.45 -14.65 -27.25
C VAL A 569 30.95 -14.85 -27.38
N VAL A 570 30.22 -14.60 -26.26
CA VAL A 570 28.78 -14.33 -26.24
C VAL A 570 28.57 -12.87 -25.86
N THR A 571 27.74 -12.14 -26.65
CA THR A 571 27.33 -10.78 -26.38
C THR A 571 25.81 -10.74 -26.17
N ALA A 572 25.35 -10.09 -25.10
CA ALA A 572 23.94 -9.95 -24.76
C ALA A 572 23.69 -8.62 -24.03
N ARG A 573 22.43 -8.37 -23.73
CA ARG A 573 22.01 -7.30 -22.81
C ARG A 573 21.16 -7.92 -21.71
N GLY A 574 21.22 -7.36 -20.49
CA GLY A 574 20.44 -7.88 -19.39
C GLY A 574 20.19 -6.84 -18.32
N HIS A 575 19.20 -7.12 -17.47
CA HIS A 575 18.90 -6.32 -16.27
C HIS A 575 20.04 -6.42 -15.27
N ARG A 576 20.35 -5.31 -14.60
CA ARG A 576 21.50 -5.21 -13.67
C ARG A 576 21.31 -6.08 -12.45
N GLY A 577 22.42 -6.64 -11.96
CA GLY A 577 22.48 -7.53 -10.81
C GLY A 577 23.54 -8.60 -10.94
N ILE A 578 23.40 -9.68 -10.17
CA ILE A 578 24.33 -10.81 -10.17
C ILE A 578 23.75 -11.95 -10.98
N TYR A 579 24.57 -12.49 -11.90
CA TYR A 579 24.24 -13.61 -12.76
C TYR A 579 25.03 -14.85 -12.35
N LEU A 580 24.37 -16.01 -12.37
CA LEU A 580 25.03 -17.30 -12.43
C LEU A 580 25.24 -17.64 -13.90
N VAL A 581 26.49 -17.84 -14.28
CA VAL A 581 26.91 -18.17 -15.65
C VAL A 581 27.41 -19.61 -15.66
N THR A 582 26.81 -20.46 -16.51
CA THR A 582 27.25 -21.84 -16.73
C THR A 582 27.72 -21.98 -18.17
N VAL A 583 28.98 -22.39 -18.37
CA VAL A 583 29.57 -22.66 -19.67
C VAL A 583 29.74 -24.17 -19.84
N ARG A 584 29.28 -24.71 -20.98
CA ARG A 584 29.39 -26.14 -21.36
C ARG A 584 30.07 -26.30 -22.70
N HIS A 585 31.10 -27.16 -22.76
CA HIS A 585 31.77 -27.54 -24.00
C HIS A 585 32.22 -29.00 -23.92
N GLY A 586 31.57 -29.87 -24.70
CA GLY A 586 31.68 -31.31 -24.51
C GLY A 586 31.25 -31.73 -23.12
N ASP A 587 32.08 -32.50 -22.43
CA ASP A 587 31.82 -32.92 -21.04
C ASP A 587 32.26 -31.90 -19.98
N ILE A 588 32.87 -30.79 -20.42
CA ILE A 588 33.34 -29.75 -19.50
C ILE A 588 32.20 -28.80 -19.11
N VAL A 589 32.01 -28.60 -17.82
CA VAL A 589 31.09 -27.61 -17.24
C VAL A 589 31.84 -26.68 -16.31
N ARG A 590 31.65 -25.38 -16.48
CA ARG A 590 32.19 -24.32 -15.57
C ARG A 590 31.09 -23.38 -15.16
N GLU A 591 31.10 -23.02 -13.88
CA GLU A 591 30.21 -22.01 -13.34
C GLU A 591 31.02 -20.82 -12.87
N ALA A 592 30.47 -19.63 -13.06
CA ALA A 592 31.04 -18.36 -12.61
C ALA A 592 29.93 -17.37 -12.25
N ALA A 593 30.23 -16.42 -11.38
CA ALA A 593 29.36 -15.30 -11.09
C ALA A 593 29.77 -14.08 -11.93
N LEU A 594 28.76 -13.36 -12.46
CA LEU A 594 28.95 -12.10 -13.17
C LEU A 594 28.15 -11.01 -12.47
N THR A 595 28.78 -9.93 -12.05
CA THR A 595 28.08 -8.73 -11.54
C THR A 595 27.93 -7.73 -12.68
N LEU A 596 26.68 -7.49 -13.10
CA LEU A 596 26.33 -6.53 -14.14
C LEU A 596 25.95 -5.19 -13.52
N GLY A 597 26.80 -4.19 -13.69
CA GLY A 597 26.55 -2.80 -13.33
C GLY A 597 26.09 -1.94 -14.50
N ALA A 598 25.93 -0.64 -14.27
CA ALA A 598 25.46 0.33 -15.29
C ALA A 598 26.39 0.45 -16.51
N ALA A 599 27.70 0.28 -16.31
CA ALA A 599 28.69 0.33 -17.39
C ALA A 599 28.74 -0.95 -18.26
N GLY A 600 27.97 -1.98 -17.88
CA GLY A 600 28.08 -3.32 -18.45
C GLY A 600 29.04 -4.22 -17.66
N ALA A 601 29.26 -5.43 -18.17
CA ALA A 601 30.20 -6.38 -17.58
C ALA A 601 30.84 -7.28 -18.62
N ASP A 602 32.13 -7.60 -18.38
CA ASP A 602 32.91 -8.58 -19.12
C ASP A 602 33.30 -9.71 -18.17
N LEU A 603 33.06 -10.95 -18.57
CA LEU A 603 33.44 -12.16 -17.83
C LEU A 603 34.33 -13.03 -18.67
N ALA A 604 35.51 -13.39 -18.17
CA ALA A 604 36.36 -14.39 -18.78
C ALA A 604 36.18 -15.75 -18.08
N VAL A 605 35.83 -16.78 -18.82
CA VAL A 605 35.70 -18.16 -18.35
C VAL A 605 36.74 -19.02 -19.05
N ARG A 606 37.64 -19.61 -18.29
CA ARG A 606 38.69 -20.49 -18.81
C ARG A 606 38.30 -21.94 -18.58
N LEU A 607 38.26 -22.71 -19.67
CA LEU A 607 38.06 -24.15 -19.62
C LEU A 607 39.43 -24.85 -19.42
N PRO A 608 39.44 -26.01 -18.74
CA PRO A 608 40.68 -26.76 -18.47
C PRO A 608 41.35 -27.29 -19.75
#